data_66f93f41cd5c02e1b4db2250539d05d1
#
_entry.id   66f93f41cd5c02e1b4db2250539d05d1
#
_cell.length_a   1.000
_cell.length_b   1.000
_cell.length_c   1.000
_cell.angle_alpha   90.00
_cell.angle_beta   90.00
_cell.angle_gamma   90.00
#
_symmetry.space_group_name_H-M   'P 1'
#
loop_
_entity.id
_entity.type
_entity.pdbx_description
1 polymer ?
#
loop_
_entity_poly.entity_id
_entity_poly.type
_entity_poly.pdbx_seq_one_letter_code
_entity_poly.pdbx_strand_id
1 'polypeptide(L)'
;GMDFEIDFANGISEKTPNLCHLAPAGPTYMEDLNEAGGVYAVMNELNKKGLLYTDCMTVTGKTVGENIAGCENKNPEVIRPIDNPYSQTGGLAVLKGNIAPDGSVVKRSAVVPEMLVHEGPARVFECEDDAIKAIKGGDIHPGDVVVIRYVGPKGGPGMPEMLNPTSAIAGMGLGSSVALITDGRFSGASRGASIGHVSPEAAVGGPVALIEEGDIIEIDIPNLKLNARISDEELARR
;
A
#
# COMPACT_ATOMS: atom_id res chain seq x y z
N GLY A 1 0.20 -24.62 10.58
CA GLY A 1 0.31 -23.27 10.06
C GLY A 1 1.52 -22.56 10.63
N MET A 2 1.87 -21.48 10.03
CA MET A 2 2.88 -20.55 10.58
C MET A 2 2.14 -19.43 11.29
N ASP A 3 2.65 -19.00 12.45
CA ASP A 3 2.18 -17.77 13.07
C ASP A 3 2.75 -16.60 12.24
N PHE A 4 1.85 -15.81 11.65
CA PHE A 4 2.20 -14.68 10.81
C PHE A 4 1.37 -13.48 11.25
N GLU A 5 2.01 -12.55 11.92
CA GLU A 5 1.43 -11.26 12.23
C GLU A 5 1.75 -10.27 11.11
N ILE A 6 0.84 -9.33 10.84
CA ILE A 6 0.99 -8.37 9.74
C ILE A 6 2.26 -7.52 9.87
N ASP A 7 2.72 -7.25 11.08
CA ASP A 7 3.97 -6.52 11.37
C ASP A 7 5.22 -7.20 10.80
N PHE A 8 5.17 -8.54 10.66
CA PHE A 8 6.27 -9.29 10.06
C PHE A 8 6.54 -8.86 8.62
N ALA A 9 5.49 -8.38 7.91
CA ALA A 9 5.62 -7.86 6.55
C ALA A 9 6.55 -6.63 6.49
N ASN A 10 6.53 -5.74 7.50
CA ASN A 10 7.45 -4.60 7.58
C ASN A 10 8.91 -5.06 7.66
N GLY A 11 9.20 -6.06 8.49
CA GLY A 11 10.56 -6.60 8.63
C GLY A 11 11.10 -7.25 7.35
N ILE A 12 10.23 -7.89 6.55
CA ILE A 12 10.58 -8.41 5.23
C ILE A 12 10.78 -7.26 4.24
N SER A 13 9.83 -6.32 4.19
CA SER A 13 9.87 -5.18 3.28
C SER A 13 11.11 -4.31 3.52
N GLU A 14 11.49 -4.08 4.77
CA GLU A 14 12.68 -3.30 5.11
C GLU A 14 13.98 -3.89 4.56
N LYS A 15 14.06 -5.21 4.47
CA LYS A 15 15.26 -5.95 4.03
C LYS A 15 15.25 -6.29 2.53
N THR A 16 14.11 -6.16 1.87
CA THR A 16 13.92 -6.57 0.47
C THR A 16 13.89 -5.35 -0.43
N PRO A 17 14.96 -5.07 -1.19
CA PRO A 17 15.02 -3.88 -2.04
C PRO A 17 14.03 -3.96 -3.20
N ASN A 18 13.61 -2.80 -3.70
CA ASN A 18 12.78 -2.69 -4.89
C ASN A 18 13.65 -2.68 -6.14
N LEU A 19 13.54 -3.72 -6.96
CA LEU A 19 14.38 -3.91 -8.15
C LEU A 19 13.66 -3.57 -9.47
N CYS A 20 12.33 -3.43 -9.46
CA CYS A 20 11.55 -3.24 -10.69
C CYS A 20 10.48 -2.16 -10.52
N HIS A 21 10.31 -1.31 -11.54
CA HIS A 21 9.22 -0.33 -11.63
C HIS A 21 8.28 -0.71 -12.76
N LEU A 22 7.35 -1.61 -12.48
CA LEU A 22 6.41 -2.13 -13.47
C LEU A 22 5.15 -1.25 -13.57
N ALA A 23 4.58 -1.19 -14.77
CA ALA A 23 3.29 -0.56 -15.02
C ALA A 23 2.19 -1.22 -14.13
N PRO A 24 1.24 -0.42 -13.63
CA PRO A 24 1.00 1.00 -13.90
C PRO A 24 1.78 1.97 -13.01
N ALA A 25 2.50 1.49 -11.99
CA ALA A 25 3.26 2.35 -11.07
C ALA A 25 4.56 2.89 -11.70
N GLY A 26 5.12 2.19 -12.66
CA GLY A 26 6.32 2.56 -13.42
C GLY A 26 6.14 2.42 -14.92
N PRO A 27 7.17 2.73 -15.71
CA PRO A 27 7.08 2.73 -17.17
C PRO A 27 7.29 1.37 -17.83
N THR A 28 7.77 0.37 -17.10
CA THR A 28 8.19 -0.95 -17.63
C THR A 28 7.00 -1.91 -17.66
N TYR A 29 6.81 -2.61 -18.75
CA TYR A 29 5.76 -3.63 -18.91
C TYR A 29 6.23 -5.03 -18.53
N MET A 30 5.29 -5.98 -18.41
CA MET A 30 5.62 -7.38 -18.09
C MET A 30 6.38 -8.09 -19.21
N GLU A 31 6.19 -7.65 -20.46
CA GLU A 31 6.95 -8.12 -21.61
C GLU A 31 8.44 -7.77 -21.46
N ASP A 32 8.73 -6.52 -21.11
CA ASP A 32 10.10 -6.06 -20.87
C ASP A 32 10.76 -6.84 -19.72
N LEU A 33 9.99 -7.08 -18.64
CA LEU A 33 10.45 -7.91 -17.53
C LEU A 33 10.78 -9.34 -17.98
N ASN A 34 9.92 -9.93 -18.80
CA ASN A 34 10.15 -11.29 -19.33
C ASN A 34 11.42 -11.35 -20.19
N GLU A 35 11.62 -10.38 -21.07
CA GLU A 35 12.82 -10.28 -21.92
C GLU A 35 14.09 -10.07 -21.08
N ALA A 36 13.99 -9.30 -19.99
CA ALA A 36 15.08 -9.06 -19.04
C ALA A 36 15.48 -10.31 -18.22
N GLY A 37 14.72 -11.40 -18.31
CA GLY A 37 14.96 -12.66 -17.61
C GLY A 37 13.84 -13.10 -16.67
N GLY A 38 12.78 -12.30 -16.58
CA GLY A 38 11.55 -12.62 -15.86
C GLY A 38 11.71 -12.64 -14.33
N VAL A 39 10.70 -13.19 -13.67
CA VAL A 39 10.65 -13.28 -12.21
C VAL A 39 11.82 -14.06 -11.63
N TYR A 40 12.29 -15.11 -12.31
CA TYR A 40 13.43 -15.90 -11.84
C TYR A 40 14.75 -15.11 -11.86
N ALA A 41 14.94 -14.19 -12.81
CA ALA A 41 16.09 -13.29 -12.79
C ALA A 41 16.01 -12.30 -11.60
N VAL A 42 14.81 -11.77 -11.28
CA VAL A 42 14.61 -10.95 -10.09
C VAL A 42 14.92 -11.75 -8.81
N MET A 43 14.43 -12.99 -8.72
CA MET A 43 14.72 -13.86 -7.58
C MET A 43 16.22 -14.15 -7.46
N ASN A 44 16.90 -14.38 -8.59
CA ASN A 44 18.34 -14.62 -8.57
C ASN A 44 19.14 -13.37 -8.13
N GLU A 45 18.67 -12.16 -8.51
CA GLU A 45 19.25 -10.91 -7.98
C GLU A 45 19.09 -10.83 -6.45
N LEU A 46 17.89 -11.11 -5.92
CA LEU A 46 17.64 -11.13 -4.46
C LEU A 46 18.47 -12.19 -3.75
N ASN A 47 18.70 -13.34 -4.38
CA ASN A 47 19.49 -14.43 -3.81
C ASN A 47 20.97 -14.07 -3.62
N LYS A 48 21.51 -13.12 -4.37
CA LYS A 48 22.89 -12.63 -4.19
C LYS A 48 23.15 -12.06 -2.78
N LYS A 49 22.10 -11.59 -2.09
CA LYS A 49 22.14 -11.14 -0.67
C LYS A 49 21.55 -12.16 0.30
N GLY A 50 21.27 -13.39 -0.13
CA GLY A 50 20.73 -14.43 0.73
C GLY A 50 19.32 -14.17 1.24
N LEU A 51 18.49 -13.44 0.46
CA LEU A 51 17.14 -13.06 0.84
C LEU A 51 16.08 -14.13 0.55
N LEU A 52 16.49 -15.29 0.01
CA LEU A 52 15.58 -16.37 -0.34
C LEU A 52 15.92 -17.67 0.39
N TYR A 53 14.91 -18.44 0.71
CA TYR A 53 15.04 -19.82 1.18
C TYR A 53 15.19 -20.74 -0.02
N THR A 54 16.43 -20.95 -0.47
CA THR A 54 16.73 -21.64 -1.73
C THR A 54 16.52 -23.14 -1.68
N ASP A 55 16.41 -23.73 -0.50
CA ASP A 55 16.16 -25.15 -0.22
C ASP A 55 14.68 -25.53 -0.25
N CYS A 56 13.77 -24.53 -0.24
CA CYS A 56 12.34 -24.81 -0.31
C CYS A 56 11.93 -25.46 -1.62
N MET A 57 11.17 -26.57 -1.51
CA MET A 57 10.62 -27.29 -2.65
C MET A 57 9.52 -26.48 -3.32
N THR A 58 9.49 -26.50 -4.65
CA THR A 58 8.47 -25.82 -5.46
C THR A 58 7.56 -26.80 -6.22
N VAL A 59 6.50 -26.29 -6.84
CA VAL A 59 5.57 -27.07 -7.68
C VAL A 59 6.23 -27.71 -8.91
N THR A 60 7.43 -27.27 -9.29
CA THR A 60 8.20 -27.84 -10.40
C THR A 60 8.88 -29.16 -10.02
N GLY A 61 8.82 -29.58 -8.76
CA GLY A 61 9.57 -30.73 -8.23
C GLY A 61 11.06 -30.44 -8.00
N LYS A 62 11.47 -29.17 -8.13
CA LYS A 62 12.81 -28.66 -7.85
C LYS A 62 12.77 -27.65 -6.73
N THR A 63 13.89 -27.40 -6.09
CA THR A 63 14.02 -26.32 -5.09
C THR A 63 13.97 -24.94 -5.75
N VAL A 64 13.77 -23.89 -4.93
CA VAL A 64 13.87 -22.50 -5.39
C VAL A 64 15.25 -22.25 -6.00
N GLY A 65 16.32 -22.69 -5.33
CA GLY A 65 17.69 -22.52 -5.81
C GLY A 65 17.94 -23.19 -7.18
N GLU A 66 17.44 -24.42 -7.38
CA GLU A 66 17.54 -25.11 -8.67
C GLU A 66 16.77 -24.39 -9.78
N ASN A 67 15.60 -23.81 -9.47
CA ASN A 67 14.80 -23.09 -10.46
C ASN A 67 15.43 -21.76 -10.90
N ILE A 68 16.12 -21.05 -10.01
CA ILE A 68 16.74 -19.76 -10.31
C ILE A 68 18.20 -19.88 -10.78
N ALA A 69 18.79 -21.08 -10.69
CA ALA A 69 20.15 -21.31 -11.11
C ALA A 69 20.34 -20.96 -12.59
N GLY A 70 21.29 -20.06 -12.89
CA GLY A 70 21.57 -19.61 -14.26
C GLY A 70 20.53 -18.64 -14.86
N CYS A 71 19.53 -18.20 -14.10
CA CYS A 71 18.62 -17.16 -14.54
C CYS A 71 19.28 -15.79 -14.39
N GLU A 72 19.85 -15.29 -15.48
CA GLU A 72 20.59 -14.03 -15.50
C GLU A 72 19.67 -12.83 -15.73
N ASN A 73 20.01 -11.72 -15.10
CA ASN A 73 19.47 -10.41 -15.41
C ASN A 73 20.08 -9.90 -16.71
N LYS A 74 19.30 -9.87 -17.79
CA LYS A 74 19.73 -9.48 -19.14
C LYS A 74 19.57 -7.98 -19.41
N ASN A 75 18.82 -7.27 -18.57
CA ASN A 75 18.59 -5.84 -18.72
C ASN A 75 18.55 -5.13 -17.35
N PRO A 76 19.68 -4.51 -16.94
CA PRO A 76 19.79 -3.81 -15.65
C PRO A 76 18.93 -2.53 -15.53
N GLU A 77 18.36 -2.05 -16.62
CA GLU A 77 17.42 -0.93 -16.59
C GLU A 77 16.01 -1.36 -16.23
N VAL A 78 15.65 -2.59 -16.55
CA VAL A 78 14.35 -3.20 -16.24
C VAL A 78 14.38 -3.89 -14.87
N ILE A 79 15.41 -4.70 -14.63
CA ILE A 79 15.67 -5.33 -13.33
C ILE A 79 16.93 -4.69 -12.76
N ARG A 80 16.80 -3.80 -11.80
CA ARG A 80 17.96 -3.18 -11.15
C ARG A 80 18.83 -4.23 -10.47
N PRO A 81 20.17 -4.11 -10.58
CA PRO A 81 21.08 -4.94 -9.79
C PRO A 81 20.81 -4.74 -8.29
N ILE A 82 21.00 -5.80 -7.51
CA ILE A 82 20.76 -5.79 -6.06
C ILE A 82 21.57 -4.72 -5.31
N ASP A 83 22.71 -4.29 -5.87
CA ASP A 83 23.57 -3.25 -5.30
C ASP A 83 23.19 -1.84 -5.74
N ASN A 84 22.26 -1.70 -6.72
CA ASN A 84 21.76 -0.42 -7.21
C ASN A 84 20.24 -0.46 -7.42
N PRO A 85 19.43 -0.76 -6.39
CA PRO A 85 17.98 -0.85 -6.48
C PRO A 85 17.33 0.53 -6.66
N TYR A 86 16.05 0.54 -7.05
CA TYR A 86 15.23 1.77 -7.01
C TYR A 86 15.01 2.27 -5.58
N SER A 87 14.87 1.35 -4.62
CA SER A 87 14.79 1.62 -3.19
C SER A 87 15.45 0.49 -2.42
N GLN A 88 16.12 0.82 -1.31
CA GLN A 88 16.70 -0.18 -0.40
C GLN A 88 15.64 -0.97 0.37
N THR A 89 14.41 -0.48 0.39
CA THR A 89 13.26 -1.12 1.05
C THR A 89 12.21 -1.53 0.03
N GLY A 90 11.36 -2.48 0.40
CA GLY A 90 10.25 -2.96 -0.40
C GLY A 90 9.15 -1.92 -0.61
N GLY A 91 8.22 -2.25 -1.50
CA GLY A 91 7.15 -1.36 -1.92
C GLY A 91 5.94 -1.29 -1.01
N LEU A 92 5.86 -2.10 0.05
CA LEU A 92 4.74 -2.12 0.99
C LEU A 92 5.17 -1.65 2.37
N ALA A 93 4.26 -0.95 3.07
CA ALA A 93 4.38 -0.63 4.48
C ALA A 93 3.05 -0.90 5.21
N VAL A 94 3.16 -1.46 6.40
CA VAL A 94 2.04 -1.62 7.34
C VAL A 94 2.12 -0.50 8.35
N LEU A 95 1.07 0.33 8.40
CA LEU A 95 0.98 1.45 9.32
C LEU A 95 0.07 1.09 10.49
N LYS A 96 0.40 1.57 11.68
CA LYS A 96 -0.42 1.42 12.90
C LYS A 96 -0.63 2.75 13.59
N GLY A 97 -1.68 2.80 14.40
CA GLY A 97 -2.01 3.98 15.21
C GLY A 97 -3.38 3.88 15.83
N ASN A 98 -3.85 4.97 16.41
CA ASN A 98 -5.11 4.98 17.15
C ASN A 98 -6.35 4.71 16.27
N ILE A 99 -6.26 4.91 14.95
CA ILE A 99 -7.35 4.57 14.01
C ILE A 99 -7.12 3.27 13.26
N ALA A 100 -5.94 2.66 13.40
CA ALA A 100 -5.57 1.38 12.77
C ALA A 100 -4.74 0.53 13.75
N PRO A 101 -5.27 0.13 14.93
CA PRO A 101 -4.48 -0.60 15.93
C PRO A 101 -4.02 -1.97 15.45
N ASP A 102 -4.80 -2.65 14.61
CA ASP A 102 -4.45 -3.94 14.03
C ASP A 102 -3.68 -3.82 12.71
N GLY A 103 -3.51 -2.57 12.22
CA GLY A 103 -2.74 -2.25 11.03
C GLY A 103 -3.56 -1.73 9.86
N SER A 104 -2.83 -1.23 8.89
CA SER A 104 -3.30 -0.79 7.58
C SER A 104 -2.17 -0.94 6.57
N VAL A 105 -2.46 -0.96 5.28
CA VAL A 105 -1.45 -1.23 4.25
C VAL A 105 -1.38 -0.10 3.25
N VAL A 106 -0.18 0.37 2.95
CA VAL A 106 0.09 1.33 1.90
C VAL A 106 1.11 0.79 0.91
N LYS A 107 0.90 1.06 -0.38
CA LYS A 107 1.90 0.84 -1.43
C LYS A 107 2.89 2.01 -1.42
N ARG A 108 3.88 1.94 -0.53
CA ARG A 108 4.89 2.99 -0.33
C ARG A 108 5.59 3.42 -1.63
N SER A 109 5.86 2.45 -2.52
CA SER A 109 6.52 2.70 -3.80
C SER A 109 5.69 3.53 -4.80
N ALA A 110 4.40 3.74 -4.53
CA ALA A 110 3.50 4.55 -5.35
C ALA A 110 3.20 5.93 -4.74
N VAL A 111 3.78 6.23 -3.57
CA VAL A 111 3.59 7.50 -2.85
C VAL A 111 4.71 8.45 -3.24
N VAL A 112 4.33 9.66 -3.65
CA VAL A 112 5.30 10.74 -3.94
C VAL A 112 5.98 11.20 -2.65
N PRO A 113 7.25 11.67 -2.69
CA PRO A 113 8.01 12.02 -1.49
C PRO A 113 7.28 13.01 -0.57
N GLU A 114 6.55 13.97 -1.12
CA GLU A 114 5.81 15.01 -0.41
C GLU A 114 4.65 14.45 0.43
N MET A 115 4.12 13.28 0.05
CA MET A 115 3.00 12.61 0.71
C MET A 115 3.42 11.47 1.66
N LEU A 116 4.72 11.20 1.79
CA LEU A 116 5.22 10.19 2.75
C LEU A 116 4.93 10.59 4.20
N VAL A 117 4.95 11.89 4.48
CA VAL A 117 4.48 12.48 5.74
C VAL A 117 3.41 13.50 5.38
N HIS A 118 2.18 13.28 5.83
CA HIS A 118 1.05 14.12 5.50
C HIS A 118 0.13 14.30 6.70
N GLU A 119 -0.42 15.48 6.82
CA GLU A 119 -1.41 15.83 7.83
C GLU A 119 -2.54 16.63 7.17
N GLY A 120 -3.78 16.28 7.48
CA GLY A 120 -4.91 17.01 6.91
C GLY A 120 -6.26 16.64 7.49
N PRO A 121 -7.29 17.47 7.22
CA PRO A 121 -8.64 17.24 7.70
C PRO A 121 -9.28 16.03 7.01
N ALA A 122 -9.97 15.21 7.78
CA ALA A 122 -10.76 14.10 7.28
C ALA A 122 -11.97 14.58 6.51
N ARG A 123 -12.21 13.99 5.34
CA ARG A 123 -13.44 14.08 4.56
C ARG A 123 -14.08 12.70 4.55
N VAL A 124 -15.15 12.52 5.31
CA VAL A 124 -15.66 11.20 5.69
C VAL A 124 -16.83 10.77 4.81
N PHE A 125 -16.74 9.54 4.27
CA PHE A 125 -17.77 8.96 3.40
C PHE A 125 -18.06 7.52 3.83
N GLU A 126 -19.34 7.13 3.77
CA GLU A 126 -19.83 5.81 4.14
C GLU A 126 -19.89 4.85 2.93
N CYS A 127 -19.58 5.34 1.73
CA CYS A 127 -19.50 4.54 0.51
C CYS A 127 -18.61 5.18 -0.55
N GLU A 128 -18.20 4.37 -1.53
CA GLU A 128 -17.37 4.79 -2.66
C GLU A 128 -18.04 5.86 -3.52
N ASP A 129 -19.34 5.69 -3.82
CA ASP A 129 -20.06 6.57 -4.74
C ASP A 129 -20.15 8.02 -4.25
N ASP A 130 -20.34 8.22 -2.95
CA ASP A 130 -20.44 9.56 -2.39
C ASP A 130 -19.07 10.23 -2.34
N ALA A 131 -18.01 9.49 -2.05
CA ALA A 131 -16.65 9.99 -2.15
C ALA A 131 -16.32 10.43 -3.60
N ILE A 132 -16.70 9.63 -4.60
CA ILE A 132 -16.48 9.97 -6.01
C ILE A 132 -17.25 11.24 -6.40
N LYS A 133 -18.50 11.39 -5.95
CA LYS A 133 -19.30 12.61 -6.21
C LYS A 133 -18.62 13.84 -5.64
N ALA A 134 -18.15 13.77 -4.39
CA ALA A 134 -17.45 14.88 -3.73
C ALA A 134 -16.13 15.22 -4.43
N ILE A 135 -15.34 14.22 -4.82
CA ILE A 135 -14.08 14.42 -5.55
C ILE A 135 -14.34 15.12 -6.89
N LYS A 136 -15.27 14.60 -7.69
CA LYS A 136 -15.61 15.17 -9.01
C LYS A 136 -16.36 16.50 -8.89
N GLY A 137 -17.11 16.72 -7.82
CA GLY A 137 -17.81 17.96 -7.53
C GLY A 137 -16.88 19.11 -7.12
N GLY A 138 -15.62 18.82 -6.79
CA GLY A 138 -14.67 19.83 -6.36
C GLY A 138 -14.74 20.15 -4.85
N ASP A 139 -15.40 19.29 -4.07
CA ASP A 139 -15.53 19.46 -2.60
C ASP A 139 -14.28 18.98 -1.86
N ILE A 140 -13.39 18.26 -2.53
CA ILE A 140 -12.11 17.78 -2.00
C ILE A 140 -11.01 18.74 -2.42
N HIS A 141 -10.23 19.20 -1.46
CA HIS A 141 -9.20 20.22 -1.65
C HIS A 141 -7.78 19.66 -1.37
N PRO A 142 -6.73 20.30 -1.91
CA PRO A 142 -5.36 19.97 -1.53
C PRO A 142 -5.17 19.98 -0.01
N GLY A 143 -4.58 18.93 0.53
CA GLY A 143 -4.38 18.74 1.97
C GLY A 143 -5.40 17.82 2.63
N ASP A 144 -6.56 17.60 2.03
CA ASP A 144 -7.60 16.73 2.60
C ASP A 144 -7.15 15.26 2.69
N VAL A 145 -7.73 14.55 3.65
CA VAL A 145 -7.65 13.09 3.80
C VAL A 145 -9.04 12.50 3.61
N VAL A 146 -9.29 11.87 2.48
CA VAL A 146 -10.56 11.22 2.17
C VAL A 146 -10.63 9.87 2.90
N VAL A 147 -11.64 9.69 3.73
CA VAL A 147 -11.88 8.47 4.51
C VAL A 147 -13.14 7.80 3.99
N ILE A 148 -12.99 6.60 3.42
CA ILE A 148 -14.11 5.78 2.94
C ILE A 148 -14.22 4.56 3.86
N ARG A 149 -15.29 4.44 4.62
CA ARG A 149 -15.48 3.40 5.63
C ARG A 149 -16.74 2.57 5.40
N TYR A 150 -16.92 1.48 6.17
CA TYR A 150 -17.97 0.46 6.01
C TYR A 150 -17.90 -0.28 4.67
N VAL A 151 -16.71 -0.38 4.09
CA VAL A 151 -16.46 -1.10 2.83
C VAL A 151 -15.44 -2.24 3.03
N GLY A 152 -15.16 -2.59 4.27
CA GLY A 152 -14.34 -3.73 4.66
C GLY A 152 -15.04 -5.08 4.47
N PRO A 153 -14.42 -6.18 4.95
CA PRO A 153 -14.91 -7.54 4.73
C PRO A 153 -16.36 -7.80 5.19
N LYS A 154 -16.81 -7.13 6.26
CA LYS A 154 -18.17 -7.24 6.80
C LYS A 154 -19.08 -6.08 6.35
N GLY A 155 -18.55 -4.86 6.35
CA GLY A 155 -19.30 -3.67 5.93
C GLY A 155 -19.62 -3.66 4.44
N GLY A 156 -18.68 -4.09 3.62
CA GLY A 156 -18.82 -4.22 2.16
C GLY A 156 -18.63 -5.68 1.71
N PRO A 157 -19.70 -6.52 1.73
CA PRO A 157 -19.58 -7.93 1.37
C PRO A 157 -18.90 -8.16 0.02
N GLY A 158 -17.88 -9.02 -0.01
CA GLY A 158 -17.03 -9.25 -1.17
C GLY A 158 -15.87 -8.27 -1.29
N MET A 159 -15.84 -7.22 -0.48
CA MET A 159 -14.75 -6.23 -0.39
C MET A 159 -14.21 -5.85 -1.79
N PRO A 160 -15.04 -5.19 -2.64
CA PRO A 160 -14.65 -4.88 -4.02
C PRO A 160 -13.42 -3.96 -4.04
N GLU A 161 -12.60 -4.12 -5.06
CA GLU A 161 -11.49 -3.21 -5.31
C GLU A 161 -12.00 -1.82 -5.72
N MET A 162 -11.65 -0.81 -4.93
CA MET A 162 -11.97 0.58 -5.26
C MET A 162 -10.87 1.14 -6.18
N LEU A 163 -11.20 1.32 -7.46
CA LEU A 163 -10.34 1.98 -8.44
C LEU A 163 -10.77 3.43 -8.69
N ASN A 164 -12.09 3.68 -8.69
CA ASN A 164 -12.64 4.95 -9.11
C ASN A 164 -12.23 6.14 -8.20
N PRO A 165 -12.19 6.05 -6.87
CA PRO A 165 -11.75 7.17 -6.03
C PRO A 165 -10.30 7.57 -6.34
N THR A 166 -9.39 6.59 -6.49
CA THR A 166 -7.98 6.87 -6.80
C THR A 166 -7.82 7.47 -8.19
N SER A 167 -8.62 6.99 -9.16
CA SER A 167 -8.64 7.54 -10.52
C SER A 167 -9.24 8.95 -10.56
N ALA A 168 -10.28 9.21 -9.76
CA ALA A 168 -10.90 10.54 -9.68
C ALA A 168 -9.92 11.56 -9.06
N ILE A 169 -9.24 11.22 -7.95
CA ILE A 169 -8.21 12.05 -7.33
C ILE A 169 -7.09 12.38 -8.34
N ALA A 170 -6.61 11.38 -9.08
CA ALA A 170 -5.60 11.59 -10.11
C ALA A 170 -6.10 12.46 -11.26
N GLY A 171 -7.33 12.22 -11.73
CA GLY A 171 -7.96 12.99 -12.80
C GLY A 171 -8.22 14.47 -12.46
N MET A 172 -8.44 14.76 -11.16
CA MET A 172 -8.59 16.13 -10.65
C MET A 172 -7.25 16.82 -10.34
N GLY A 173 -6.10 16.13 -10.58
CA GLY A 173 -4.78 16.68 -10.29
C GLY A 173 -4.41 16.71 -8.82
N LEU A 174 -5.12 15.97 -7.96
CA LEU A 174 -4.97 15.97 -6.50
C LEU A 174 -4.06 14.84 -5.98
N GLY A 175 -3.49 14.01 -6.84
CA GLY A 175 -2.74 12.82 -6.45
C GLY A 175 -1.47 13.05 -5.62
N SER A 176 -0.92 14.27 -5.64
CA SER A 176 0.24 14.69 -4.84
C SER A 176 -0.12 15.52 -3.61
N SER A 177 -1.41 15.68 -3.28
CA SER A 177 -1.85 16.57 -2.19
C SER A 177 -3.04 16.04 -1.38
N VAL A 178 -3.66 14.95 -1.80
CA VAL A 178 -4.79 14.32 -1.10
C VAL A 178 -4.46 12.87 -0.81
N ALA A 179 -4.70 12.44 0.43
CA ALA A 179 -4.60 11.05 0.83
C ALA A 179 -5.98 10.37 0.83
N LEU A 180 -5.97 9.04 0.65
CA LEU A 180 -7.15 8.18 0.73
C LEU A 180 -6.95 7.13 1.82
N ILE A 181 -7.94 6.94 2.69
CA ILE A 181 -7.94 5.92 3.74
C ILE A 181 -9.23 5.10 3.63
N THR A 182 -9.14 3.79 3.81
CA THR A 182 -10.31 2.92 3.80
C THR A 182 -10.11 1.65 4.64
N ASP A 183 -11.17 1.16 5.25
CA ASP A 183 -11.23 -0.18 5.83
C ASP A 183 -11.47 -1.28 4.76
N GLY A 184 -11.78 -0.88 3.53
CA GLY A 184 -11.81 -1.71 2.35
C GLY A 184 -10.43 -1.84 1.68
N ARG A 185 -10.39 -1.97 0.36
CA ARG A 185 -9.15 -2.05 -0.40
C ARG A 185 -9.19 -1.20 -1.67
N PHE A 186 -8.03 -0.69 -2.05
CA PHE A 186 -7.83 -0.04 -3.35
C PHE A 186 -7.28 -1.04 -4.37
N SER A 187 -7.42 -0.72 -5.65
CA SER A 187 -6.80 -1.48 -6.74
C SER A 187 -5.27 -1.45 -6.64
N GLY A 188 -4.60 -2.52 -7.05
CA GLY A 188 -3.14 -2.56 -7.19
C GLY A 188 -2.58 -1.52 -8.17
N ALA A 189 -3.42 -0.96 -9.05
CA ALA A 189 -3.09 0.14 -9.95
C ALA A 189 -3.10 1.52 -9.26
N SER A 190 -3.53 1.62 -8.01
CA SER A 190 -3.62 2.88 -7.28
C SER A 190 -2.26 3.56 -7.14
N ARG A 191 -2.27 4.90 -7.28
CA ARG A 191 -1.13 5.79 -7.07
C ARG A 191 -1.44 6.75 -5.93
N GLY A 192 -0.40 7.38 -5.37
CA GLY A 192 -0.52 8.32 -4.28
C GLY A 192 -0.66 7.66 -2.91
N ALA A 193 -0.95 8.46 -1.89
CA ALA A 193 -1.10 8.02 -0.50
C ALA A 193 -2.46 7.34 -0.30
N SER A 194 -2.60 6.11 -0.81
CA SER A 194 -3.81 5.30 -0.69
C SER A 194 -3.56 4.18 0.32
N ILE A 195 -4.17 4.31 1.50
CA ILE A 195 -4.00 3.43 2.65
C ILE A 195 -5.26 2.58 2.80
N GLY A 196 -5.14 1.30 2.54
CA GLY A 196 -6.25 0.35 2.65
C GLY A 196 -6.13 -0.59 3.83
N HIS A 197 -7.11 -1.48 3.96
CA HIS A 197 -7.13 -2.54 4.98
C HIS A 197 -7.02 -2.00 6.41
N VAL A 198 -7.58 -0.79 6.66
CA VAL A 198 -7.58 -0.23 8.02
C VAL A 198 -8.35 -1.17 8.94
N SER A 199 -7.69 -1.64 9.97
CA SER A 199 -8.20 -2.69 10.85
C SER A 199 -8.08 -2.30 12.33
N PRO A 200 -9.14 -2.62 13.12
CA PRO A 200 -10.42 -3.24 12.75
C PRO A 200 -11.29 -2.36 11.85
N GLU A 201 -12.09 -2.99 10.98
CA GLU A 201 -13.01 -2.28 10.10
C GLU A 201 -14.14 -1.57 10.86
N ALA A 202 -14.74 -0.54 10.28
CA ALA A 202 -15.81 0.26 10.90
C ALA A 202 -17.04 -0.61 11.27
N ALA A 203 -17.43 -1.57 10.44
CA ALA A 203 -18.58 -2.42 10.63
C ALA A 203 -18.50 -3.37 11.86
N VAL A 204 -17.31 -3.56 12.42
CA VAL A 204 -17.11 -4.32 13.66
C VAL A 204 -16.81 -3.43 14.86
N GLY A 205 -16.96 -2.12 14.71
CA GLY A 205 -16.67 -1.13 15.76
C GLY A 205 -15.21 -0.74 15.85
N GLY A 206 -14.45 -0.87 14.76
CA GLY A 206 -13.08 -0.37 14.69
C GLY A 206 -13.00 1.16 14.83
N PRO A 207 -11.88 1.70 15.35
CA PRO A 207 -11.75 3.16 15.61
C PRO A 207 -11.93 4.03 14.36
N VAL A 208 -11.72 3.51 13.17
CA VAL A 208 -11.99 4.22 11.91
C VAL A 208 -13.45 4.67 11.80
N ALA A 209 -14.39 3.98 12.46
CA ALA A 209 -15.81 4.37 12.54
C ALA A 209 -16.04 5.66 13.33
N LEU A 210 -15.10 6.02 14.20
CA LEU A 210 -15.22 7.17 15.12
C LEU A 210 -14.64 8.47 14.56
N ILE A 211 -14.05 8.42 13.35
CA ILE A 211 -13.55 9.61 12.68
C ILE A 211 -14.72 10.49 12.26
N GLU A 212 -14.67 11.77 12.61
CA GLU A 212 -15.64 12.77 12.22
C GLU A 212 -15.08 13.69 11.14
N GLU A 213 -15.98 14.35 10.40
CA GLU A 213 -15.62 15.32 9.37
C GLU A 213 -14.76 16.44 9.97
N GLY A 214 -13.60 16.68 9.38
CA GLY A 214 -12.64 17.69 9.81
C GLY A 214 -11.63 17.25 10.89
N ASP A 215 -11.72 16.04 11.42
CA ASP A 215 -10.67 15.50 12.30
C ASP A 215 -9.32 15.48 11.59
N ILE A 216 -8.27 15.88 12.28
CA ILE A 216 -6.94 15.89 11.68
C ILE A 216 -6.35 14.48 11.68
N ILE A 217 -6.07 13.98 10.50
CA ILE A 217 -5.40 12.69 10.29
C ILE A 217 -3.91 12.91 10.06
N GLU A 218 -3.10 12.13 10.74
CA GLU A 218 -1.65 12.14 10.65
C GLU A 218 -1.17 10.83 9.99
N ILE A 219 -0.47 10.96 8.87
CA ILE A 219 0.12 9.87 8.10
C ILE A 219 1.63 10.06 8.15
N ASP A 220 2.35 9.06 8.67
CA ASP A 220 3.82 9.05 8.69
C ASP A 220 4.30 7.67 8.24
N ILE A 221 4.41 7.53 6.92
CA ILE A 221 4.80 6.26 6.29
C ILE A 221 6.23 5.84 6.67
N PRO A 222 7.23 6.74 6.72
CA PRO A 222 8.56 6.40 7.20
C PRO A 222 8.60 5.81 8.62
N ASN A 223 7.77 6.32 9.52
CA ASN A 223 7.68 5.85 10.90
C ASN A 223 6.53 4.85 11.14
N LEU A 224 5.89 4.38 10.07
CA LEU A 224 4.83 3.36 10.09
C LEU A 224 3.62 3.76 10.95
N LYS A 225 3.20 5.04 10.89
CA LYS A 225 2.13 5.58 11.74
C LYS A 225 0.92 6.05 10.92
N LEU A 226 -0.26 5.78 11.48
CA LEU A 226 -1.55 6.29 11.02
C LEU A 226 -2.42 6.65 12.21
N ASN A 227 -2.60 7.95 12.47
CA ASN A 227 -3.35 8.44 13.63
C ASN A 227 -4.39 9.47 13.22
N ALA A 228 -5.43 9.61 14.06
CA ALA A 228 -6.20 10.85 14.17
C ALA A 228 -5.73 11.62 15.39
N ARG A 229 -5.70 12.94 15.29
CA ARG A 229 -5.35 13.86 16.41
C ARG A 229 -6.52 13.99 17.35
N ILE A 230 -6.89 12.87 17.97
CA ILE A 230 -8.01 12.72 18.90
C ILE A 230 -7.44 12.04 20.14
N SER A 231 -7.81 12.53 21.34
CA SER A 231 -7.38 11.91 22.58
C SER A 231 -8.08 10.56 22.80
N ASP A 232 -7.47 9.69 23.61
CA ASP A 232 -8.06 8.39 23.93
C ASP A 232 -9.40 8.55 24.65
N GLU A 233 -9.56 9.60 25.50
CA GLU A 233 -10.81 9.91 26.18
C GLU A 233 -11.91 10.32 25.19
N GLU A 234 -11.56 11.07 24.16
CA GLU A 234 -12.50 11.47 23.11
C GLU A 234 -12.87 10.29 22.22
N LEU A 235 -11.91 9.45 21.83
CA LEU A 235 -12.21 8.21 21.10
C LEU A 235 -13.13 7.28 21.90
N ALA A 236 -12.93 7.17 23.21
CA ALA A 236 -13.78 6.34 24.07
C ALA A 236 -15.19 6.94 24.27
N ARG A 237 -15.37 8.23 24.04
CA ARG A 237 -16.66 8.93 24.17
C ARG A 237 -17.53 8.81 22.92
N ARG A 238 -16.89 8.75 21.76
CA ARG A 238 -17.55 8.60 20.46
C ARG A 238 -18.04 7.17 20.22
#